data_176a1dd8b9808dac4219f2e8d9d7df2e
#
_entry.id   176a1dd8b9808dac4219f2e8d9d7df2e
#
_cell.length_a   1.000
_cell.length_b   1.000
_cell.length_c   1.000
_cell.angle_alpha   90.00
_cell.angle_beta   90.00
_cell.angle_gamma   90.00
#
_symmetry.space_group_name_H-M   'P 1'
#
loop_
_entity.id
_entity.type
_entity.pdbx_description
1 polymer ?
#
loop_
_entity_poly.entity_id
_entity_poly.type
_entity_poly.pdbx_seq_one_letter_code
_entity_poly.pdbx_strand_id
1 'polypeptide(L)'
;ALACIGGVELLVCRFAAPELYEKVTAPVAALIQQVADRGTQLTKTLSQRDEERDEEPPVDQKVSEPEETEVPPAEDPTVTEFATRQGREVLTGGVVDLVYFNQGEEPWASSAYGLDEIRGYGCGPTSMAMLISSISGEDLDPAQAAQAAYEAGYCAPGSGSYLSIVEGMASRYGLRAEACGDLSAEELCQQLASGNLFVALMGKGHFTDGGHFIVLRGATLEGKVLVADPNSRERSLAAWDPEVILAELSRSRSSGAPLWRFSTLK
;
A
#
# COMPACT_ATOMS: atom_id res chain seq x y z
N ALA A 1 -40.39 25.76 -17.89
CA ALA A 1 -41.22 26.91 -18.22
C ALA A 1 -41.02 28.08 -17.24
N LEU A 2 -40.93 27.86 -15.92
CA LEU A 2 -40.71 28.95 -14.94
C LEU A 2 -39.34 29.61 -15.03
N ALA A 3 -38.28 28.88 -15.41
CA ALA A 3 -36.92 29.43 -15.57
C ALA A 3 -36.78 30.36 -16.81
N CYS A 4 -37.62 30.15 -17.84
CA CYS A 4 -37.59 31.01 -19.03
C CYS A 4 -38.31 32.34 -18.82
N ILE A 5 -39.31 32.40 -17.97
CA ILE A 5 -40.08 33.64 -17.68
C ILE A 5 -39.20 34.62 -16.89
N GLY A 6 -38.45 34.13 -15.88
CA GLY A 6 -37.54 34.97 -15.12
C GLY A 6 -36.37 35.57 -15.92
N GLY A 7 -35.93 34.85 -16.98
CA GLY A 7 -34.85 35.30 -17.87
C GLY A 7 -35.27 36.47 -18.76
N VAL A 8 -36.50 36.47 -19.22
CA VAL A 8 -37.02 37.58 -20.07
C VAL A 8 -37.27 38.85 -19.23
N GLU A 9 -37.80 38.73 -18.02
CA GLU A 9 -38.01 39.83 -17.11
C GLU A 9 -36.70 40.50 -16.68
N LEU A 10 -35.65 39.70 -16.41
CA LEU A 10 -34.31 40.20 -16.12
C LEU A 10 -33.69 40.95 -17.30
N LEU A 11 -33.90 40.50 -18.54
CA LEU A 11 -33.45 41.17 -19.75
C LEU A 11 -34.16 42.50 -19.96
N VAL A 12 -35.46 42.57 -19.70
CA VAL A 12 -36.23 43.82 -19.77
C VAL A 12 -35.76 44.80 -18.70
N CYS A 13 -35.52 44.37 -17.48
CA CYS A 13 -35.00 45.20 -16.40
C CYS A 13 -33.62 45.77 -16.72
N ARG A 14 -32.75 45.05 -17.42
CA ARG A 14 -31.41 45.51 -17.84
C ARG A 14 -31.48 46.78 -18.72
N PHE A 15 -32.49 46.87 -19.59
CA PHE A 15 -32.63 47.99 -20.52
C PHE A 15 -33.56 49.07 -20.05
N ALA A 16 -34.61 48.76 -19.27
CA ALA A 16 -35.61 49.70 -18.82
C ALA A 16 -35.34 50.32 -17.42
N ALA A 17 -34.59 49.60 -16.57
CA ALA A 17 -34.25 50.05 -15.23
C ALA A 17 -32.90 49.47 -14.77
N PRO A 18 -31.77 49.95 -15.31
CA PRO A 18 -30.43 49.38 -15.06
C PRO A 18 -30.03 49.39 -13.60
N GLU A 19 -30.42 50.42 -12.82
CA GLU A 19 -30.13 50.47 -11.38
C GLU A 19 -30.84 49.35 -10.58
N LEU A 20 -32.04 48.96 -11.00
CA LEU A 20 -32.77 47.86 -10.38
C LEU A 20 -32.18 46.51 -10.76
N TYR A 21 -31.76 46.38 -12.01
CA TYR A 21 -31.06 45.20 -12.49
C TYR A 21 -29.79 44.94 -11.70
N GLU A 22 -28.93 45.94 -11.50
CA GLU A 22 -27.71 45.80 -10.71
C GLU A 22 -27.98 45.46 -9.23
N LYS A 23 -28.98 46.09 -8.61
CA LYS A 23 -29.34 45.78 -7.22
C LYS A 23 -29.80 44.32 -7.03
N VAL A 24 -30.45 43.75 -8.01
CA VAL A 24 -30.97 42.34 -7.94
C VAL A 24 -29.92 41.34 -8.35
N THR A 25 -29.06 41.67 -9.31
CA THR A 25 -28.09 40.72 -9.84
C THR A 25 -26.73 40.75 -9.14
N ALA A 26 -26.32 41.88 -8.56
CA ALA A 26 -25.04 42.01 -7.87
C ALA A 26 -24.83 40.99 -6.72
N PRO A 27 -25.82 40.70 -5.85
CA PRO A 27 -25.64 39.70 -4.81
C PRO A 27 -25.44 38.26 -5.38
N VAL A 28 -26.14 37.94 -6.48
CA VAL A 28 -26.04 36.65 -7.16
C VAL A 28 -24.69 36.51 -7.87
N ALA A 29 -24.24 37.57 -8.55
CA ALA A 29 -22.94 37.62 -9.20
C ALA A 29 -21.80 37.48 -8.17
N ALA A 30 -21.91 38.15 -7.02
CA ALA A 30 -20.94 38.04 -5.94
C ALA A 30 -20.90 36.62 -5.34
N LEU A 31 -22.05 35.98 -5.20
CA LEU A 31 -22.12 34.59 -4.72
C LEU A 31 -21.51 33.60 -5.72
N ILE A 32 -21.77 33.78 -7.02
CA ILE A 32 -21.16 32.98 -8.09
C ILE A 32 -19.65 33.14 -8.11
N GLN A 33 -19.17 34.40 -7.96
CA GLN A 33 -17.74 34.67 -7.88
C GLN A 33 -17.10 34.00 -6.66
N GLN A 34 -17.77 34.06 -5.51
CA GLN A 34 -17.30 33.44 -4.28
C GLN A 34 -17.25 31.91 -4.34
N VAL A 35 -18.19 31.29 -5.05
CA VAL A 35 -18.19 29.85 -5.31
C VAL A 35 -17.09 29.48 -6.31
N ALA A 36 -16.90 30.28 -7.36
CA ALA A 36 -15.84 30.09 -8.34
C ALA A 36 -14.44 30.22 -7.71
N ASP A 37 -14.24 31.23 -6.85
CA ASP A 37 -12.98 31.45 -6.14
C ASP A 37 -12.67 30.32 -5.14
N ARG A 38 -13.71 29.82 -4.44
CA ARG A 38 -13.57 28.63 -3.59
C ARG A 38 -13.29 27.36 -4.41
N GLY A 39 -13.94 27.19 -5.55
CA GLY A 39 -13.66 26.10 -6.48
C GLY A 39 -12.21 26.14 -6.97
N THR A 40 -11.72 27.31 -7.32
CA THR A 40 -10.33 27.51 -7.78
C THR A 40 -9.31 27.32 -6.65
N GLN A 41 -9.65 27.69 -5.41
CA GLN A 41 -8.80 27.37 -4.24
C GLN A 41 -8.78 25.89 -3.93
N LEU A 42 -9.93 25.21 -4.01
CA LEU A 42 -10.03 23.75 -3.83
C LEU A 42 -9.24 22.99 -4.90
N THR A 43 -9.33 23.41 -6.16
CA THR A 43 -8.53 22.80 -7.25
C THR A 43 -7.04 23.07 -7.08
N LYS A 44 -6.63 24.25 -6.62
CA LYS A 44 -5.22 24.54 -6.31
C LYS A 44 -4.72 23.71 -5.13
N THR A 45 -5.53 23.55 -4.08
CA THR A 45 -5.18 22.73 -2.91
C THR A 45 -5.11 21.25 -3.27
N LEU A 46 -6.01 20.77 -4.15
CA LEU A 46 -5.97 19.40 -4.67
C LEU A 46 -4.77 19.20 -5.60
N SER A 47 -4.46 20.15 -6.48
CA SER A 47 -3.29 20.09 -7.37
C SER A 47 -1.98 20.16 -6.59
N GLN A 48 -1.89 20.98 -5.54
CA GLN A 48 -0.72 21.01 -4.64
C GLN A 48 -0.58 19.71 -3.83
N ARG A 49 -1.70 19.09 -3.47
CA ARG A 49 -1.69 17.79 -2.79
C ARG A 49 -1.30 16.65 -3.71
N ASP A 50 -1.64 16.76 -4.99
CA ASP A 50 -1.20 15.83 -6.03
C ASP A 50 0.28 16.06 -6.39
N GLU A 51 0.76 17.32 -6.42
CA GLU A 51 2.18 17.65 -6.61
C GLU A 51 3.05 17.21 -5.41
N GLU A 52 2.57 17.32 -4.17
CA GLU A 52 3.25 16.75 -2.99
C GLU A 52 3.22 15.21 -2.97
N ARG A 53 2.24 14.61 -3.67
CA ARG A 53 2.15 13.15 -3.82
C ARG A 53 3.08 12.61 -4.91
N ASP A 54 3.36 13.42 -5.93
CA ASP A 54 4.26 13.09 -7.05
C ASP A 54 5.75 13.18 -6.66
N GLU A 55 6.10 13.73 -5.48
CA GLU A 55 7.47 13.77 -4.98
C GLU A 55 7.94 12.46 -4.32
N GLU A 56 7.06 11.48 -4.11
CA GLU A 56 7.46 10.13 -3.76
C GLU A 56 7.96 9.42 -5.02
N PRO A 57 9.28 9.17 -5.18
CA PRO A 57 9.74 8.42 -6.32
C PRO A 57 9.12 7.01 -6.26
N PRO A 58 8.44 6.55 -7.32
CA PRO A 58 7.97 5.18 -7.37
C PRO A 58 9.18 4.27 -7.20
N VAL A 59 9.08 3.32 -6.29
CA VAL A 59 10.08 2.27 -6.18
C VAL A 59 9.92 1.41 -7.41
N ASP A 60 10.96 1.29 -8.22
CA ASP A 60 10.98 0.35 -9.34
C ASP A 60 10.85 -1.07 -8.77
N GLN A 61 9.63 -1.56 -8.77
CA GLN A 61 9.24 -2.85 -8.21
C GLN A 61 9.11 -3.91 -9.31
N LYS A 62 9.58 -3.58 -10.54
CA LYS A 62 9.61 -4.60 -11.58
C LYS A 62 10.40 -5.79 -11.06
N VAL A 63 9.67 -6.83 -10.70
CA VAL A 63 10.26 -8.11 -10.32
C VAL A 63 10.99 -8.62 -11.56
N SER A 64 12.31 -8.54 -11.56
CA SER A 64 13.12 -9.32 -12.49
C SER A 64 12.76 -10.79 -12.30
N GLU A 65 12.67 -11.54 -13.39
CA GLU A 65 12.64 -13.01 -13.28
C GLU A 65 13.76 -13.42 -12.32
N PRO A 66 13.49 -14.32 -11.36
CA PRO A 66 14.46 -14.65 -10.35
C PRO A 66 15.73 -15.18 -11.03
N GLU A 67 16.78 -14.37 -11.10
CA GLU A 67 18.11 -14.94 -11.17
C GLU A 67 18.24 -15.85 -9.95
N GLU A 68 18.82 -17.02 -10.11
CA GLU A 68 19.12 -17.96 -9.02
C GLU A 68 20.02 -17.26 -8.00
N THR A 69 19.44 -16.40 -7.16
CA THR A 69 20.12 -15.91 -5.97
C THR A 69 20.18 -17.07 -5.01
N GLU A 70 21.37 -17.41 -4.53
CA GLU A 70 21.57 -18.46 -3.53
C GLU A 70 20.69 -18.14 -2.32
N VAL A 71 19.55 -18.83 -2.21
CA VAL A 71 18.73 -18.81 -1.02
C VAL A 71 19.52 -19.57 0.04
N PRO A 72 19.77 -18.99 1.22
CA PRO A 72 20.45 -19.73 2.27
C PRO A 72 19.64 -21.00 2.54
N PRO A 73 20.29 -22.18 2.65
CA PRO A 73 19.58 -23.43 2.92
C PRO A 73 18.76 -23.25 4.19
N ALA A 74 17.51 -23.69 4.17
CA ALA A 74 16.69 -23.75 5.38
C ALA A 74 17.42 -24.62 6.41
N GLU A 75 17.93 -24.02 7.48
CA GLU A 75 18.72 -24.71 8.49
C GLU A 75 17.91 -25.74 9.27
N ASP A 76 16.56 -25.55 9.34
CA ASP A 76 15.62 -26.53 9.89
C ASP A 76 14.28 -26.49 9.13
N PRO A 77 13.99 -27.51 8.29
CA PRO A 77 12.73 -27.58 7.54
C PRO A 77 11.48 -27.75 8.42
N THR A 78 11.65 -27.97 9.73
CA THR A 78 10.53 -28.13 10.67
C THR A 78 10.05 -26.81 11.26
N VAL A 79 10.83 -25.71 11.10
CA VAL A 79 10.52 -24.41 11.73
C VAL A 79 9.36 -23.70 11.07
N THR A 80 9.18 -23.87 9.75
CA THR A 80 8.11 -23.25 8.97
C THR A 80 7.69 -24.14 7.81
N GLU A 81 6.41 -24.20 7.55
CA GLU A 81 5.83 -24.97 6.45
C GLU A 81 4.57 -24.30 5.89
N PHE A 82 4.21 -24.64 4.68
CA PHE A 82 2.89 -24.34 4.14
C PHE A 82 1.86 -25.32 4.68
N ALA A 83 0.80 -24.82 5.28
CA ALA A 83 -0.31 -25.62 5.81
C ALA A 83 -1.64 -25.05 5.32
N THR A 84 -2.69 -25.85 5.39
CA THR A 84 -4.05 -25.36 5.13
C THR A 84 -4.76 -25.12 6.45
N ARG A 85 -5.29 -23.90 6.66
CA ARG A 85 -6.12 -23.52 7.80
C ARG A 85 -7.39 -22.85 7.31
N GLN A 86 -8.54 -23.42 7.66
CA GLN A 86 -9.86 -22.89 7.28
C GLN A 86 -10.00 -22.67 5.75
N GLY A 87 -9.43 -23.57 4.95
CA GLY A 87 -9.46 -23.50 3.49
C GLY A 87 -8.49 -22.51 2.84
N ARG A 88 -7.64 -21.84 3.64
CA ARG A 88 -6.59 -20.92 3.16
C ARG A 88 -5.21 -21.54 3.38
N GLU A 89 -4.29 -21.23 2.48
CA GLU A 89 -2.89 -21.55 2.68
C GLU A 89 -2.26 -20.58 3.68
N VAL A 90 -1.51 -21.10 4.62
CA VAL A 90 -0.81 -20.32 5.64
C VAL A 90 0.63 -20.78 5.78
N LEU A 91 1.50 -19.87 6.21
CA LEU A 91 2.85 -20.15 6.69
C LEU A 91 2.82 -20.28 8.22
N THR A 92 3.28 -21.43 8.70
CA THR A 92 3.39 -21.73 10.14
C THR A 92 4.74 -21.31 10.71
N GLY A 93 4.98 -21.52 12.01
CA GLY A 93 6.26 -21.28 12.68
C GLY A 93 6.44 -19.86 13.25
N GLY A 94 5.61 -18.91 12.90
CA GLY A 94 5.52 -17.61 13.56
C GLY A 94 4.60 -17.64 14.78
N VAL A 95 4.47 -16.52 15.50
CA VAL A 95 3.48 -16.37 16.59
C VAL A 95 2.05 -16.44 16.05
N VAL A 96 1.85 -16.05 14.81
CA VAL A 96 0.59 -16.12 14.07
C VAL A 96 0.83 -16.93 12.80
N ASP A 97 -0.08 -17.85 12.49
CA ASP A 97 -0.11 -18.48 11.17
C ASP A 97 -0.48 -17.40 10.14
N LEU A 98 0.44 -17.07 9.24
CA LEU A 98 0.25 -16.01 8.27
C LEU A 98 -0.39 -16.55 6.98
N VAL A 99 -1.52 -16.00 6.57
CA VAL A 99 -2.12 -16.30 5.26
C VAL A 99 -1.10 -15.96 4.17
N TYR A 100 -0.84 -16.90 3.27
CA TYR A 100 0.16 -16.72 2.23
C TYR A 100 -0.47 -16.61 0.84
N PHE A 101 0.03 -15.68 0.08
CA PHE A 101 -0.27 -15.50 -1.33
C PHE A 101 1.02 -15.29 -2.12
N ASN A 102 1.15 -15.99 -3.25
CA ASN A 102 2.20 -15.73 -4.21
C ASN A 102 1.61 -14.89 -5.36
N GLN A 103 2.16 -13.71 -5.61
CA GLN A 103 1.68 -12.79 -6.65
C GLN A 103 1.75 -13.38 -8.07
N GLY A 104 2.64 -14.35 -8.29
CA GLY A 104 2.83 -15.04 -9.58
C GLY A 104 1.88 -16.20 -9.82
N GLU A 105 1.02 -16.56 -8.86
CA GLU A 105 0.10 -17.69 -8.97
C GLU A 105 -1.31 -17.24 -9.37
N GLU A 106 -1.99 -18.06 -10.17
CA GLU A 106 -3.40 -17.87 -10.49
C GLU A 106 -4.29 -18.18 -9.27
N PRO A 107 -5.46 -17.53 -9.11
CA PRO A 107 -6.17 -16.79 -10.18
C PRO A 107 -5.83 -15.29 -10.30
N TRP A 108 -4.99 -14.73 -9.45
CA TRP A 108 -4.73 -13.28 -9.40
C TRP A 108 -3.54 -12.80 -10.22
N ALA A 109 -2.61 -13.68 -10.59
CA ALA A 109 -1.36 -13.29 -11.26
C ALA A 109 -1.57 -12.44 -12.52
N SER A 110 -2.56 -12.80 -13.35
CA SER A 110 -2.94 -12.10 -14.57
C SER A 110 -3.97 -10.97 -14.34
N SER A 111 -4.40 -10.75 -13.10
CA SER A 111 -5.32 -9.65 -12.79
C SER A 111 -4.62 -8.30 -12.87
N ALA A 112 -5.40 -7.26 -13.20
CA ALA A 112 -4.88 -5.92 -13.36
C ALA A 112 -4.51 -5.27 -12.01
N TYR A 113 -3.36 -4.60 -11.99
CA TYR A 113 -3.00 -3.60 -11.00
C TYR A 113 -2.68 -2.29 -11.75
N GLY A 114 -3.71 -1.47 -11.95
CA GLY A 114 -3.66 -0.33 -12.85
C GLY A 114 -3.55 -0.76 -14.32
N LEU A 115 -2.44 -0.44 -14.96
CA LEU A 115 -2.12 -0.86 -16.34
C LEU A 115 -1.23 -2.09 -16.39
N ASP A 116 -0.76 -2.55 -15.26
CA ASP A 116 0.20 -3.64 -15.10
C ASP A 116 -0.51 -4.91 -14.58
N GLU A 117 0.18 -6.05 -14.58
CA GLU A 117 -0.31 -7.30 -13.99
C GLU A 117 0.26 -7.49 -12.57
N ILE A 118 -0.52 -8.13 -11.69
CA ILE A 118 -0.11 -8.41 -10.32
C ILE A 118 1.19 -9.22 -10.28
N ARG A 119 1.37 -10.20 -11.20
CA ARG A 119 2.59 -11.04 -11.24
C ARG A 119 3.87 -10.24 -11.30
N GLY A 120 3.88 -9.09 -11.98
CA GLY A 120 5.07 -8.28 -12.17
C GLY A 120 5.19 -7.10 -11.19
N TYR A 121 4.06 -6.60 -10.69
CA TYR A 121 4.01 -5.32 -9.97
C TYR A 121 3.22 -5.36 -8.67
N GLY A 122 2.71 -6.53 -8.29
CA GLY A 122 1.75 -6.71 -7.19
C GLY A 122 2.34 -6.98 -5.81
N CYS A 123 3.65 -6.86 -5.59
CA CYS A 123 4.25 -7.20 -4.29
C CYS A 123 3.65 -6.36 -3.13
N GLY A 124 3.39 -5.06 -3.35
CA GLY A 124 2.77 -4.20 -2.37
C GLY A 124 1.36 -4.67 -1.95
N PRO A 125 0.39 -4.72 -2.87
CA PRO A 125 -0.96 -5.19 -2.53
C PRO A 125 -0.99 -6.64 -2.05
N THR A 126 -0.13 -7.54 -2.56
CA THR A 126 -0.07 -8.93 -2.11
C THR A 126 0.46 -9.04 -0.68
N SER A 127 1.51 -8.30 -0.31
CA SER A 127 2.00 -8.24 1.07
C SER A 127 0.94 -7.69 2.02
N MET A 128 0.21 -6.66 1.61
CA MET A 128 -0.90 -6.12 2.41
C MET A 128 -2.06 -7.11 2.51
N ALA A 129 -2.39 -7.86 1.45
CA ALA A 129 -3.40 -8.91 1.49
C ALA A 129 -3.05 -10.00 2.51
N MET A 130 -1.80 -10.51 2.49
CA MET A 130 -1.30 -11.48 3.46
C MET A 130 -1.47 -10.98 4.90
N LEU A 131 -1.02 -9.75 5.17
CA LEU A 131 -1.06 -9.17 6.50
C LEU A 131 -2.49 -8.91 6.97
N ILE A 132 -3.32 -8.25 6.15
CA ILE A 132 -4.71 -7.91 6.47
C ILE A 132 -5.51 -9.18 6.73
N SER A 133 -5.44 -10.19 5.84
CA SER A 133 -6.16 -11.45 6.00
C SER A 133 -5.71 -12.26 7.22
N SER A 134 -4.52 -11.98 7.74
CA SER A 134 -3.99 -12.70 8.92
C SER A 134 -4.41 -12.07 10.24
N ILE A 135 -4.57 -10.73 10.32
CA ILE A 135 -4.73 -10.05 11.61
C ILE A 135 -5.95 -9.13 11.72
N SER A 136 -6.65 -8.80 10.63
CA SER A 136 -7.86 -7.96 10.69
C SER A 136 -9.16 -8.77 10.77
N GLY A 137 -9.13 -10.04 10.42
CA GLY A 137 -10.34 -10.87 10.27
C GLY A 137 -11.02 -10.73 8.90
N GLU A 138 -10.52 -9.87 8.02
CA GLU A 138 -10.99 -9.73 6.64
C GLU A 138 -10.44 -10.86 5.76
N ASP A 139 -11.19 -11.23 4.73
CA ASP A 139 -10.75 -12.19 3.69
C ASP A 139 -10.44 -11.40 2.42
N LEU A 140 -9.19 -11.00 2.25
CA LEU A 140 -8.73 -10.13 1.19
C LEU A 140 -7.68 -10.85 0.34
N ASP A 141 -8.02 -11.20 -0.90
CA ASP A 141 -7.07 -11.79 -1.83
C ASP A 141 -6.22 -10.71 -2.57
N PRO A 142 -5.13 -11.11 -3.27
CA PRO A 142 -4.28 -10.17 -3.99
C PRO A 142 -4.99 -9.34 -5.06
N ALA A 143 -6.00 -9.90 -5.76
CA ALA A 143 -6.74 -9.16 -6.80
C ALA A 143 -7.63 -8.08 -6.17
N GLN A 144 -8.31 -8.41 -5.08
CA GLN A 144 -9.12 -7.45 -4.31
C GLN A 144 -8.24 -6.37 -3.68
N ALA A 145 -7.07 -6.74 -3.14
CA ALA A 145 -6.12 -5.79 -2.58
C ALA A 145 -5.54 -4.84 -3.65
N ALA A 146 -5.19 -5.36 -4.83
CA ALA A 146 -4.71 -4.57 -5.95
C ALA A 146 -5.78 -3.59 -6.45
N GLN A 147 -7.02 -4.04 -6.57
CA GLN A 147 -8.14 -3.18 -6.95
C GLN A 147 -8.36 -2.06 -5.92
N ALA A 148 -8.38 -2.40 -4.62
CA ALA A 148 -8.56 -1.43 -3.54
C ALA A 148 -7.41 -0.41 -3.48
N ALA A 149 -6.17 -0.86 -3.71
CA ALA A 149 -5.00 0.00 -3.76
C ALA A 149 -5.01 0.93 -4.99
N TYR A 150 -5.41 0.43 -6.16
CA TYR A 150 -5.56 1.22 -7.37
C TYR A 150 -6.61 2.32 -7.20
N GLU A 151 -7.80 1.98 -6.70
CA GLU A 151 -8.88 2.94 -6.45
C GLU A 151 -8.48 4.04 -5.45
N ALA A 152 -7.63 3.70 -4.48
CA ALA A 152 -7.11 4.64 -3.50
C ALA A 152 -5.90 5.45 -4.01
N GLY A 153 -5.43 5.19 -5.26
CA GLY A 153 -4.32 5.92 -5.87
C GLY A 153 -2.94 5.49 -5.37
N TYR A 154 -2.79 4.25 -4.91
CA TYR A 154 -1.49 3.71 -4.45
C TYR A 154 -0.73 2.96 -5.55
N CYS A 155 -1.31 2.79 -6.74
CA CYS A 155 -0.63 2.19 -7.88
C CYS A 155 0.28 3.20 -8.57
N ALA A 156 1.56 2.85 -8.75
CA ALA A 156 2.55 3.59 -9.52
C ALA A 156 2.76 2.87 -10.85
N PRO A 157 2.20 3.37 -11.98
CA PRO A 157 2.23 2.68 -13.27
C PRO A 157 3.66 2.34 -13.70
N GLY A 158 3.89 1.07 -14.09
CA GLY A 158 5.20 0.57 -14.49
C GLY A 158 6.24 0.45 -13.37
N SER A 159 5.83 0.71 -12.10
CA SER A 159 6.73 0.73 -10.93
C SER A 159 6.13 0.09 -9.68
N GLY A 160 4.94 -0.51 -9.77
CA GLY A 160 4.28 -1.20 -8.68
C GLY A 160 3.45 -0.28 -7.77
N SER A 161 3.91 0.05 -6.58
CA SER A 161 3.14 0.83 -5.61
C SER A 161 3.90 2.04 -5.07
N TYR A 162 3.17 3.11 -4.79
CA TYR A 162 3.67 4.16 -3.91
C TYR A 162 3.80 3.63 -2.47
N LEU A 163 4.76 4.16 -1.70
CA LEU A 163 5.05 3.66 -0.34
C LEU A 163 3.89 3.90 0.64
N SER A 164 3.07 4.91 0.37
CA SER A 164 1.84 5.21 1.10
C SER A 164 0.80 4.08 1.09
N ILE A 165 0.97 3.05 0.24
CA ILE A 165 0.11 1.86 0.23
C ILE A 165 0.07 1.18 1.60
N VAL A 166 1.18 1.14 2.34
CA VAL A 166 1.26 0.41 3.60
C VAL A 166 0.35 1.03 4.66
N GLU A 167 0.51 2.33 4.92
CA GLU A 167 -0.33 3.04 5.88
C GLU A 167 -1.78 3.17 5.40
N GLY A 168 -1.96 3.43 4.10
CA GLY A 168 -3.28 3.63 3.52
C GLY A 168 -4.14 2.38 3.53
N MET A 169 -3.59 1.23 3.11
CA MET A 169 -4.31 -0.05 3.18
C MET A 169 -4.53 -0.48 4.62
N ALA A 170 -3.54 -0.34 5.51
CA ALA A 170 -3.71 -0.62 6.92
C ALA A 170 -4.90 0.14 7.50
N SER A 171 -4.95 1.45 7.31
CA SER A 171 -6.03 2.31 7.81
C SER A 171 -7.41 1.93 7.25
N ARG A 172 -7.48 1.59 5.96
CA ARG A 172 -8.72 1.16 5.30
C ARG A 172 -9.34 -0.08 5.95
N TYR A 173 -8.50 -0.99 6.44
CA TYR A 173 -8.93 -2.25 7.06
C TYR A 173 -8.80 -2.27 8.58
N GLY A 174 -8.80 -1.09 9.22
CA GLY A 174 -8.84 -0.96 10.67
C GLY A 174 -7.54 -1.33 11.38
N LEU A 175 -6.43 -1.43 10.64
CA LEU A 175 -5.11 -1.68 11.18
C LEU A 175 -4.32 -0.38 11.30
N ARG A 176 -3.29 -0.41 12.13
CA ARG A 176 -2.34 0.69 12.27
C ARG A 176 -0.96 0.21 11.87
N ALA A 177 -0.39 0.84 10.86
CA ALA A 177 1.01 0.73 10.50
C ALA A 177 1.80 1.80 11.28
N GLU A 178 2.86 1.39 11.95
CA GLU A 178 3.76 2.29 12.66
C GLU A 178 5.13 2.25 11.98
N ALA A 179 5.55 3.39 11.43
CA ALA A 179 6.88 3.54 10.89
C ALA A 179 7.95 3.25 11.95
N CYS A 180 8.90 2.39 11.62
CA CYS A 180 10.02 2.06 12.49
C CYS A 180 11.25 2.81 12.04
N GLY A 181 11.99 3.35 13.02
CA GLY A 181 13.36 3.81 12.81
C GLY A 181 14.32 2.64 12.63
N ASP A 182 15.61 2.94 12.70
CA ASP A 182 16.64 1.92 12.65
C ASP A 182 16.52 0.99 13.87
N LEU A 183 16.38 -0.32 13.63
CA LEU A 183 16.36 -1.37 14.62
C LEU A 183 17.67 -2.15 14.57
N SER A 184 18.13 -2.62 15.72
CA SER A 184 19.16 -3.66 15.77
C SER A 184 18.55 -5.02 15.46
N ALA A 185 19.38 -5.99 15.09
CA ALA A 185 18.96 -7.37 14.86
C ALA A 185 18.24 -7.98 16.08
N GLU A 186 18.75 -7.70 17.26
CA GLU A 186 18.15 -8.16 18.52
C GLU A 186 16.76 -7.55 18.74
N GLU A 187 16.61 -6.23 18.55
CA GLU A 187 15.31 -5.55 18.69
C GLU A 187 14.29 -6.07 17.66
N LEU A 188 14.69 -6.28 16.40
CA LEU A 188 13.83 -6.85 15.37
C LEU A 188 13.33 -8.24 15.80
N CYS A 189 14.23 -9.14 16.22
CA CYS A 189 13.87 -10.48 16.68
C CYS A 189 12.97 -10.45 17.91
N GLN A 190 13.23 -9.59 18.88
CA GLN A 190 12.39 -9.42 20.08
C GLN A 190 10.98 -8.95 19.72
N GLN A 191 10.86 -7.99 18.78
CA GLN A 191 9.56 -7.49 18.30
C GLN A 191 8.78 -8.61 17.60
N LEU A 192 9.41 -9.37 16.71
CA LEU A 192 8.81 -10.50 16.01
C LEU A 192 8.39 -11.62 16.98
N ALA A 193 9.23 -11.96 17.95
CA ALA A 193 8.92 -12.95 18.99
C ALA A 193 7.76 -12.51 19.89
N SER A 194 7.54 -11.20 20.02
CA SER A 194 6.41 -10.63 20.77
C SER A 194 5.10 -10.61 19.96
N GLY A 195 5.08 -11.14 18.72
CA GLY A 195 3.90 -11.23 17.87
C GLY A 195 3.65 -10.01 17.01
N ASN A 196 4.60 -9.07 16.93
CA ASN A 196 4.52 -8.02 15.92
C ASN A 196 4.84 -8.59 14.55
N LEU A 197 4.16 -8.06 13.54
CA LEU A 197 4.46 -8.31 12.12
C LEU A 197 5.03 -7.04 11.52
N PHE A 198 5.81 -7.18 10.44
CA PHE A 198 6.31 -6.01 9.72
C PHE A 198 6.07 -6.18 8.23
N VAL A 199 5.78 -5.07 7.56
CA VAL A 199 6.00 -4.93 6.13
C VAL A 199 7.37 -4.27 5.97
N ALA A 200 8.22 -4.89 5.16
CA ALA A 200 9.55 -4.39 4.86
C ALA A 200 9.67 -4.07 3.37
N LEU A 201 10.21 -2.89 3.06
CA LEU A 201 10.64 -2.54 1.71
C LEU A 201 12.11 -2.90 1.57
N MET A 202 12.36 -3.94 0.79
CA MET A 202 13.70 -4.40 0.47
C MET A 202 14.32 -3.57 -0.66
N GLY A 203 15.59 -3.30 -0.58
CA GLY A 203 16.43 -2.81 -1.66
C GLY A 203 17.18 -3.96 -2.34
N LYS A 204 18.19 -3.63 -3.14
CA LYS A 204 18.99 -4.63 -3.86
C LYS A 204 19.66 -5.62 -2.92
N GLY A 205 19.45 -6.90 -3.16
CA GLY A 205 20.01 -8.00 -2.39
C GLY A 205 19.36 -9.34 -2.74
N HIS A 206 19.21 -10.22 -1.77
CA HIS A 206 18.65 -11.57 -1.95
C HIS A 206 17.16 -11.57 -2.34
N PHE A 207 16.42 -10.49 -2.04
CA PHE A 207 14.98 -10.43 -2.29
C PHE A 207 14.64 -9.79 -3.63
N THR A 208 15.49 -8.88 -4.12
CA THR A 208 15.23 -8.12 -5.34
C THR A 208 16.46 -7.38 -5.84
N ASP A 209 16.49 -7.07 -7.13
CA ASP A 209 17.45 -6.12 -7.71
C ASP A 209 17.01 -4.65 -7.62
N GLY A 210 15.74 -4.41 -7.37
CA GLY A 210 15.12 -3.08 -7.27
C GLY A 210 14.49 -2.83 -5.90
N GLY A 211 13.18 -2.55 -5.89
CA GLY A 211 12.38 -2.45 -4.69
C GLY A 211 11.41 -3.62 -4.59
N HIS A 212 11.19 -4.15 -3.37
CA HIS A 212 10.29 -5.28 -3.16
C HIS A 212 9.68 -5.26 -1.76
N PHE A 213 8.36 -5.43 -1.67
CA PHE A 213 7.70 -5.57 -0.38
C PHE A 213 7.65 -7.04 0.05
N ILE A 214 8.02 -7.30 1.30
CA ILE A 214 7.87 -8.60 1.96
C ILE A 214 7.24 -8.41 3.34
N VAL A 215 6.75 -9.50 3.94
CA VAL A 215 6.27 -9.50 5.33
C VAL A 215 7.27 -10.23 6.22
N LEU A 216 7.74 -9.60 7.31
CA LEU A 216 8.47 -10.26 8.36
C LEU A 216 7.45 -10.74 9.39
N ARG A 217 7.42 -12.06 9.70
CA ARG A 217 6.29 -12.68 10.37
C ARG A 217 6.61 -13.43 11.66
N GLY A 218 7.88 -13.55 11.98
CA GLY A 218 8.30 -14.26 13.19
C GLY A 218 9.81 -14.31 13.33
N ALA A 219 10.25 -14.81 14.46
CA ALA A 219 11.65 -15.14 14.73
C ALA A 219 11.74 -16.57 15.28
N THR A 220 12.81 -17.30 14.90
CA THR A 220 13.12 -18.62 15.46
C THR A 220 13.79 -18.49 16.81
N LEU A 221 13.91 -19.59 17.53
CA LEU A 221 14.63 -19.65 18.81
C LEU A 221 16.12 -19.33 18.67
N GLU A 222 16.67 -19.59 17.49
CA GLU A 222 18.07 -19.32 17.11
C GLU A 222 18.27 -17.86 16.66
N GLY A 223 17.22 -17.02 16.72
CA GLY A 223 17.29 -15.61 16.37
C GLY A 223 17.30 -15.34 14.85
N LYS A 224 16.76 -16.25 14.04
CA LYS A 224 16.56 -16.04 12.61
C LYS A 224 15.18 -15.46 12.33
N VAL A 225 15.05 -14.68 11.27
CA VAL A 225 13.79 -14.04 10.85
C VAL A 225 13.04 -14.92 9.85
N LEU A 226 11.76 -15.15 10.10
CA LEU A 226 10.84 -15.81 9.18
C LEU A 226 10.13 -14.75 8.33
N VAL A 227 10.14 -14.95 7.02
CA VAL A 227 9.52 -14.02 6.07
C VAL A 227 8.33 -14.66 5.34
N ALA A 228 7.49 -13.83 4.74
CA ALA A 228 6.58 -14.21 3.68
C ALA A 228 6.84 -13.30 2.49
N ASP A 229 7.46 -13.88 1.47
CA ASP A 229 7.78 -13.20 0.23
C ASP A 229 6.68 -13.45 -0.79
N PRO A 230 5.96 -12.42 -1.27
CA PRO A 230 4.89 -12.60 -2.24
C PRO A 230 5.37 -13.11 -3.60
N ASN A 231 6.67 -13.16 -3.86
CA ASN A 231 7.24 -13.59 -5.12
C ASN A 231 8.06 -14.90 -5.01
N SER A 232 8.23 -15.45 -3.80
CA SER A 232 9.01 -16.68 -3.64
C SER A 232 8.57 -17.53 -2.46
N ARG A 233 8.08 -18.73 -2.78
CA ARG A 233 7.80 -19.77 -1.79
C ARG A 233 9.06 -20.24 -1.08
N GLU A 234 10.15 -20.36 -1.84
CA GLU A 234 11.43 -20.84 -1.32
C GLU A 234 12.00 -19.87 -0.28
N ARG A 235 12.05 -18.57 -0.59
CA ARG A 235 12.47 -17.55 0.38
C ARG A 235 11.54 -17.48 1.60
N SER A 236 10.26 -17.82 1.44
CA SER A 236 9.30 -17.85 2.54
C SER A 236 9.48 -19.06 3.48
N LEU A 237 10.13 -20.12 3.04
CA LEU A 237 10.49 -21.28 3.85
C LEU A 237 11.87 -21.16 4.50
N ALA A 238 12.71 -20.24 4.04
CA ALA A 238 14.03 -20.01 4.61
C ALA A 238 13.95 -19.20 5.92
N ALA A 239 14.86 -19.50 6.83
CA ALA A 239 15.10 -18.71 8.04
C ALA A 239 16.29 -17.76 7.80
N TRP A 240 16.06 -16.46 7.87
CA TRP A 240 17.00 -15.43 7.44
C TRP A 240 17.78 -14.84 8.59
N ASP A 241 19.05 -14.53 8.36
CA ASP A 241 19.84 -13.74 9.30
C ASP A 241 19.23 -12.33 9.42
N PRO A 242 18.91 -11.85 10.63
CA PRO A 242 18.36 -10.51 10.80
C PRO A 242 19.29 -9.40 10.29
N GLU A 243 20.61 -9.60 10.32
CA GLU A 243 21.56 -8.62 9.78
C GLU A 243 21.46 -8.53 8.25
N VAL A 244 21.18 -9.64 7.55
CA VAL A 244 20.93 -9.64 6.10
C VAL A 244 19.68 -8.85 5.78
N ILE A 245 18.59 -9.11 6.52
CA ILE A 245 17.32 -8.36 6.36
C ILE A 245 17.57 -6.85 6.54
N LEU A 246 18.21 -6.45 7.62
CA LEU A 246 18.44 -5.04 7.94
C LEU A 246 19.40 -4.36 6.95
N ALA A 247 20.45 -5.06 6.50
CA ALA A 247 21.40 -4.53 5.53
C ALA A 247 20.78 -4.31 4.14
N GLU A 248 19.77 -5.12 3.78
CA GLU A 248 19.10 -5.06 2.48
C GLU A 248 17.82 -4.22 2.48
N LEU A 249 17.43 -3.60 3.61
CA LEU A 249 16.34 -2.65 3.61
C LEU A 249 16.59 -1.49 2.64
N SER A 250 15.54 -1.05 1.97
CA SER A 250 15.60 0.13 1.11
C SER A 250 16.13 1.34 1.87
N ARG A 251 16.84 2.23 1.15
CA ARG A 251 17.31 3.50 1.69
C ARG A 251 16.22 4.58 1.72
N SER A 252 15.03 4.29 1.17
CA SER A 252 13.91 5.24 1.23
C SER A 252 13.54 5.56 2.68
N ARG A 253 13.14 6.81 2.91
CA ARG A 253 12.63 7.27 4.22
C ARG A 253 11.28 7.99 4.06
N SER A 254 10.66 7.89 2.86
CA SER A 254 9.35 8.46 2.59
C SER A 254 8.25 7.57 3.17
N SER A 255 7.12 8.14 3.54
CA SER A 255 5.91 7.44 4.01
C SER A 255 6.17 6.34 5.01
N GLY A 256 7.10 6.54 5.92
CA GLY A 256 7.44 5.57 6.98
C GLY A 256 8.36 4.42 6.54
N ALA A 257 8.83 4.39 5.28
CA ALA A 257 9.77 3.38 4.80
C ALA A 257 11.10 3.42 5.58
N PRO A 258 11.82 2.31 5.59
CA PRO A 258 11.59 1.07 4.87
C PRO A 258 10.85 0.00 5.68
N LEU A 259 10.46 0.26 6.93
CA LEU A 259 9.94 -0.76 7.84
C LEU A 259 8.72 -0.24 8.60
N TRP A 260 7.60 -0.96 8.51
CA TRP A 260 6.35 -0.65 9.21
C TRP A 260 5.95 -1.81 10.10
N ARG A 261 5.70 -1.50 11.37
CA ARG A 261 5.25 -2.46 12.37
C ARG A 261 3.74 -2.51 12.46
N PHE A 262 3.23 -3.74 12.64
CA PHE A 262 1.84 -4.04 12.91
C PHE A 262 1.75 -4.85 14.19
N SER A 263 0.96 -4.37 15.14
CA SER A 263 0.68 -5.13 16.37
C SER A 263 -0.56 -5.97 16.15
N THR A 264 -0.50 -7.23 16.51
CA THR A 264 -1.70 -8.05 16.66
C THR A 264 -2.45 -7.53 17.87
N LEU A 265 -3.58 -6.86 17.64
CA LEU A 265 -4.45 -6.43 18.73
C LEU A 265 -4.93 -7.68 19.48
N LYS A 266 -4.61 -7.74 20.77
CA LYS A 266 -5.14 -8.75 21.68
C LYS A 266 -6.56 -8.43 22.07
#